data_11bb553c6af7e2c9087a4c3ade14a97e
#
_entry.id   11bb553c6af7e2c9087a4c3ade14a97e
#
_cell.length_a   1.000
_cell.length_b   1.000
_cell.length_c   1.000
_cell.angle_alpha   90.00
_cell.angle_beta   90.00
_cell.angle_gamma   90.00
#
_symmetry.space_group_name_H-M   'P 1'
#
loop_
_entity.id
_entity.type
_entity.pdbx_description
1 polymer ?
#
loop_
_entity_poly.entity_id
_entity_poly.type
_entity_poly.pdbx_seq_one_letter_code
_entity_poly.pdbx_strand_id
1 'polypeptide(L)'
;RKRIAALSDEYDLARVLGQRAGSMSGGQRQRLALAAATLHRPELLLLDEPTSAVDPQSRREFWESLFALVREGTTILVSTHYMDEAERCHRLAILAEGKLVSEGVPRDLMRDIAAAVVEIEADDVNAARAALAGDPRIRSIAQLGTRLHALLDRDTPDAAGRVRERLDSAGVPARVQSVPASLEDVFVASTGFRHGPALPPGER
;
A
#
# COMPACT_ATOMS: atom_id res chain seq x y z
N ARG A 1 12.75 -20.49 -30.20
CA ARG A 1 13.84 -19.49 -30.40
C ARG A 1 13.30 -18.11 -30.75
N LYS A 2 12.37 -17.93 -31.74
CA LYS A 2 11.82 -16.63 -32.13
C LYS A 2 11.13 -15.93 -30.96
N ARG A 3 10.32 -16.63 -30.11
CA ARG A 3 9.64 -16.05 -28.96
C ARG A 3 10.61 -15.62 -27.85
N ILE A 4 11.69 -16.39 -27.63
CA ILE A 4 12.73 -15.99 -26.67
C ILE A 4 13.41 -14.70 -27.11
N ALA A 5 13.77 -14.55 -28.38
CA ALA A 5 14.35 -13.31 -28.88
C ALA A 5 13.37 -12.11 -28.69
N ALA A 6 12.10 -12.27 -29.07
CA ALA A 6 11.08 -11.24 -28.88
C ALA A 6 10.94 -10.81 -27.42
N LEU A 7 10.84 -11.76 -26.47
CA LEU A 7 10.77 -11.45 -25.04
C LEU A 7 12.06 -10.82 -24.51
N SER A 8 13.23 -11.22 -25.04
CA SER A 8 14.49 -10.61 -24.64
C SER A 8 14.57 -9.13 -25.02
N ASP A 9 14.00 -8.77 -26.17
CA ASP A 9 13.91 -7.39 -26.62
C ASP A 9 12.82 -6.62 -25.81
N GLU A 10 11.66 -7.23 -25.65
CA GLU A 10 10.51 -6.65 -24.93
C GLU A 10 10.84 -6.30 -23.47
N TYR A 11 11.58 -7.17 -22.77
CA TYR A 11 11.96 -6.98 -21.36
C TYR A 11 13.36 -6.41 -21.16
N ASP A 12 13.98 -5.85 -22.21
CA ASP A 12 15.35 -5.27 -22.17
C ASP A 12 16.39 -6.22 -21.56
N LEU A 13 16.37 -7.49 -22.00
CA LEU A 13 17.30 -8.54 -21.56
C LEU A 13 18.42 -8.79 -22.54
N ALA A 14 18.38 -8.23 -23.75
CA ALA A 14 19.33 -8.51 -24.82
C ALA A 14 20.80 -8.35 -24.39
N ARG A 15 21.08 -7.33 -23.57
CA ARG A 15 22.45 -7.03 -23.08
C ARG A 15 22.95 -7.99 -22.02
N VAL A 16 22.07 -8.76 -21.40
CA VAL A 16 22.39 -9.65 -20.25
C VAL A 16 22.19 -11.14 -20.57
N LEU A 17 21.82 -11.50 -21.80
CA LEU A 17 21.56 -12.88 -22.19
C LEU A 17 22.73 -13.85 -21.92
N GLY A 18 23.99 -13.37 -21.93
CA GLY A 18 25.18 -14.17 -21.62
C GLY A 18 25.50 -14.26 -20.13
N GLN A 19 24.77 -13.58 -19.27
CA GLN A 19 25.03 -13.56 -17.82
C GLN A 19 24.26 -14.68 -17.10
N ARG A 20 24.85 -15.15 -16.00
CA ARG A 20 24.13 -16.04 -15.09
C ARG A 20 23.11 -15.22 -14.29
N ALA A 21 21.91 -15.76 -14.08
CA ALA A 21 20.85 -15.07 -13.31
C ALA A 21 21.32 -14.61 -11.92
N GLY A 22 22.20 -15.36 -11.26
CA GLY A 22 22.77 -14.98 -9.96
C GLY A 22 23.65 -13.73 -9.97
N SER A 23 24.18 -13.32 -11.13
CA SER A 23 24.99 -12.10 -11.27
C SER A 23 24.21 -10.89 -11.77
N MET A 24 22.92 -11.05 -12.04
CA MET A 24 22.02 -9.99 -12.49
C MET A 24 21.58 -9.11 -11.32
N SER A 25 21.26 -7.83 -11.59
CA SER A 25 20.60 -6.95 -10.61
C SER A 25 19.20 -7.47 -10.24
N GLY A 26 18.61 -6.95 -9.15
CA GLY A 26 17.24 -7.30 -8.73
C GLY A 26 16.23 -7.08 -9.86
N GLY A 27 16.22 -5.91 -10.48
CA GLY A 27 15.33 -5.58 -11.59
C GLY A 27 15.55 -6.46 -12.83
N GLN A 28 16.82 -6.79 -13.16
CA GLN A 28 17.12 -7.71 -14.28
C GLN A 28 16.59 -9.12 -14.00
N ARG A 29 16.77 -9.64 -12.78
CA ARG A 29 16.23 -10.95 -12.41
C ARG A 29 14.71 -10.97 -12.48
N GLN A 30 14.06 -9.88 -12.05
CA GLN A 30 12.61 -9.78 -12.07
C GLN A 30 12.06 -9.76 -13.50
N ARG A 31 12.69 -8.98 -14.41
CA ARG A 31 12.33 -8.98 -15.84
C ARG A 31 12.56 -10.34 -16.48
N LEU A 32 13.66 -11.03 -16.13
CA LEU A 32 13.92 -12.38 -16.61
C LEU A 32 12.86 -13.39 -16.12
N ALA A 33 12.46 -13.29 -14.83
CA ALA A 33 11.42 -14.14 -14.27
C ALA A 33 10.07 -13.93 -14.97
N LEU A 34 9.70 -12.65 -15.23
CA LEU A 34 8.47 -12.31 -15.95
C LEU A 34 8.52 -12.82 -17.39
N ALA A 35 9.65 -12.64 -18.11
CA ALA A 35 9.84 -13.17 -19.46
C ALA A 35 9.69 -14.68 -19.51
N ALA A 36 10.24 -15.39 -18.52
CA ALA A 36 10.11 -16.84 -18.42
C ALA A 36 8.66 -17.28 -18.15
N ALA A 37 7.97 -16.59 -17.22
CA ALA A 37 6.58 -16.86 -16.86
C ALA A 37 5.60 -16.58 -18.02
N THR A 38 5.93 -15.64 -18.92
CA THR A 38 5.08 -15.26 -20.05
C THR A 38 5.44 -15.94 -21.37
N LEU A 39 6.47 -16.80 -21.37
CA LEU A 39 6.96 -17.47 -22.56
C LEU A 39 5.86 -18.27 -23.30
N HIS A 40 5.00 -18.94 -22.55
CA HIS A 40 3.91 -19.79 -23.05
C HIS A 40 2.58 -19.04 -23.20
N ARG A 41 2.55 -17.71 -23.03
CA ARG A 41 1.35 -16.86 -23.10
C ARG A 41 0.23 -17.32 -22.20
N PRO A 42 0.41 -17.28 -20.87
CA PRO A 42 -0.61 -17.71 -19.93
C PRO A 42 -1.84 -16.81 -19.96
N GLU A 43 -3.02 -17.39 -19.77
CA GLU A 43 -4.25 -16.65 -19.54
C GLU A 43 -4.32 -16.06 -18.12
N LEU A 44 -3.65 -16.72 -17.16
CA LEU A 44 -3.57 -16.32 -15.75
C LEU A 44 -2.10 -16.31 -15.31
N LEU A 45 -1.67 -15.21 -14.71
CA LEU A 45 -0.35 -15.04 -14.12
C LEU A 45 -0.49 -14.77 -12.62
N LEU A 46 0.21 -15.55 -11.80
CA LEU A 46 0.24 -15.40 -10.35
C LEU A 46 1.61 -14.87 -9.94
N LEU A 47 1.63 -13.75 -9.24
CA LEU A 47 2.84 -13.07 -8.81
C LEU A 47 2.79 -12.80 -7.30
N ASP A 48 3.80 -13.26 -6.59
CA ASP A 48 3.92 -13.06 -5.15
C ASP A 48 5.02 -12.04 -4.85
N GLU A 49 4.62 -10.86 -4.34
CA GLU A 49 5.47 -9.71 -4.02
C GLU A 49 6.55 -9.41 -5.09
N PRO A 50 6.18 -9.28 -6.36
CA PRO A 50 7.15 -9.33 -7.46
C PRO A 50 8.15 -8.17 -7.46
N THR A 51 7.93 -7.12 -6.69
CA THR A 51 8.75 -5.90 -6.69
C THR A 51 9.39 -5.60 -5.33
N SER A 52 9.31 -6.51 -4.36
CA SER A 52 9.78 -6.30 -2.99
C SER A 52 11.29 -6.00 -2.88
N ALA A 53 12.10 -6.49 -3.84
CA ALA A 53 13.55 -6.31 -3.85
C ALA A 53 14.04 -5.50 -5.08
N VAL A 54 13.21 -4.58 -5.58
CA VAL A 54 13.46 -3.85 -6.83
C VAL A 54 13.50 -2.34 -6.54
N ASP A 55 14.44 -1.65 -7.16
CA ASP A 55 14.54 -0.20 -7.05
C ASP A 55 13.30 0.51 -7.65
N PRO A 56 13.01 1.77 -7.26
CA PRO A 56 11.80 2.47 -7.70
C PRO A 56 11.64 2.61 -9.21
N GLN A 57 12.75 2.76 -9.96
CA GLN A 57 12.72 2.90 -11.40
C GLN A 57 12.35 1.55 -12.05
N SER A 58 13.04 0.49 -11.69
CA SER A 58 12.76 -0.86 -12.17
C SER A 58 11.37 -1.35 -11.78
N ARG A 59 10.84 -0.91 -10.61
CA ARG A 59 9.45 -1.18 -10.18
C ARG A 59 8.43 -0.57 -11.15
N ARG A 60 8.61 0.69 -11.55
CA ARG A 60 7.71 1.33 -12.52
C ARG A 60 7.71 0.59 -13.85
N GLU A 61 8.90 0.28 -14.39
CA GLU A 61 9.06 -0.44 -15.66
C GLU A 61 8.41 -1.83 -15.60
N PHE A 62 8.52 -2.51 -14.46
CA PHE A 62 7.87 -3.81 -14.24
C PHE A 62 6.34 -3.68 -14.29
N TRP A 63 5.76 -2.68 -13.63
CA TRP A 63 4.31 -2.44 -13.66
C TRP A 63 3.81 -2.07 -15.06
N GLU A 64 4.57 -1.31 -15.84
CA GLU A 64 4.24 -1.04 -17.25
C GLU A 64 4.18 -2.33 -18.06
N SER A 65 5.08 -3.27 -17.82
CA SER A 65 5.07 -4.58 -18.47
C SER A 65 3.82 -5.39 -18.06
N LEU A 66 3.41 -5.36 -16.77
CA LEU A 66 2.18 -6.00 -16.33
C LEU A 66 0.95 -5.41 -17.02
N PHE A 67 0.86 -4.09 -17.14
CA PHE A 67 -0.23 -3.44 -17.86
C PHE A 67 -0.26 -3.79 -19.35
N ALA A 68 0.90 -3.99 -19.97
CA ALA A 68 0.96 -4.46 -21.35
C ALA A 68 0.35 -5.86 -21.49
N LEU A 69 0.70 -6.78 -20.58
CA LEU A 69 0.13 -8.14 -20.55
C LEU A 69 -1.39 -8.14 -20.33
N VAL A 70 -1.88 -7.27 -19.45
CA VAL A 70 -3.34 -7.12 -19.21
C VAL A 70 -4.05 -6.64 -20.48
N ARG A 71 -3.47 -5.68 -21.22
CA ARG A 71 -4.02 -5.23 -22.50
C ARG A 71 -4.04 -6.34 -23.57
N GLU A 72 -3.13 -7.30 -23.48
CA GLU A 72 -3.10 -8.49 -24.35
C GLU A 72 -4.07 -9.58 -23.89
N GLY A 73 -4.78 -9.39 -22.78
CA GLY A 73 -5.81 -10.32 -22.30
C GLY A 73 -5.34 -11.25 -21.17
N THR A 74 -4.12 -11.11 -20.65
CA THR A 74 -3.68 -11.89 -19.49
C THR A 74 -4.34 -11.39 -18.22
N THR A 75 -4.95 -12.27 -17.43
CA THR A 75 -5.39 -11.97 -16.07
C THR A 75 -4.22 -12.09 -15.11
N ILE A 76 -4.03 -11.10 -14.25
CA ILE A 76 -2.90 -11.10 -13.30
C ILE A 76 -3.45 -11.01 -11.87
N LEU A 77 -3.05 -11.95 -11.02
CA LEU A 77 -3.21 -11.88 -9.58
C LEU A 77 -1.83 -11.60 -8.96
N VAL A 78 -1.72 -10.47 -8.29
CA VAL A 78 -0.47 -10.03 -7.64
C VAL A 78 -0.70 -9.82 -6.15
N SER A 79 0.16 -10.39 -5.30
CA SER A 79 0.26 -9.99 -3.90
C SER A 79 1.25 -8.84 -3.77
N THR A 80 0.94 -7.87 -2.93
CA THR A 80 1.84 -6.76 -2.59
C THR A 80 1.49 -6.21 -1.21
N HIS A 81 2.48 -5.67 -0.52
CA HIS A 81 2.31 -4.88 0.69
C HIS A 81 2.51 -3.37 0.43
N TYR A 82 2.75 -2.97 -0.82
CA TYR A 82 2.87 -1.58 -1.24
C TYR A 82 1.51 -1.03 -1.65
N MET A 83 1.03 -0.01 -0.95
CA MET A 83 -0.29 0.58 -1.21
C MET A 83 -0.34 1.31 -2.56
N ASP A 84 0.76 1.96 -2.96
CA ASP A 84 0.88 2.60 -4.27
C ASP A 84 0.79 1.61 -5.46
N GLU A 85 1.17 0.35 -5.24
CA GLU A 85 0.97 -0.72 -6.22
C GLU A 85 -0.47 -1.23 -6.20
N ALA A 86 -1.02 -1.42 -5.00
CA ALA A 86 -2.39 -1.85 -4.83
C ALA A 86 -3.39 -0.88 -5.49
N GLU A 87 -3.16 0.44 -5.39
CA GLU A 87 -3.99 1.47 -6.04
C GLU A 87 -4.02 1.36 -7.57
N ARG A 88 -3.00 0.75 -8.18
CA ARG A 88 -2.94 0.53 -9.63
C ARG A 88 -3.77 -0.66 -10.10
N CYS A 89 -4.19 -1.54 -9.20
CA CYS A 89 -4.95 -2.73 -9.52
C CYS A 89 -6.41 -2.38 -9.88
N HIS A 90 -7.04 -3.17 -10.74
CA HIS A 90 -8.47 -3.02 -11.07
C HIS A 90 -9.37 -3.40 -9.89
N ARG A 91 -8.96 -4.37 -9.10
CA ARG A 91 -9.66 -4.85 -7.90
C ARG A 91 -8.64 -5.26 -6.84
N LEU A 92 -9.05 -5.12 -5.59
CA LEU A 92 -8.26 -5.53 -4.42
C LEU A 92 -9.02 -6.58 -3.62
N ALA A 93 -8.23 -7.39 -2.93
CA ALA A 93 -8.67 -8.27 -1.84
C ALA A 93 -7.70 -8.03 -0.67
N ILE A 94 -8.20 -7.49 0.44
CA ILE A 94 -7.40 -7.24 1.64
C ILE A 94 -7.54 -8.45 2.56
N LEU A 95 -6.40 -9.05 2.88
CA LEU A 95 -6.31 -10.21 3.76
C LEU A 95 -5.71 -9.80 5.12
N ALA A 96 -6.33 -10.22 6.20
CA ALA A 96 -5.82 -10.07 7.54
C ALA A 96 -6.10 -11.35 8.36
N GLU A 97 -5.11 -11.85 9.10
CA GLU A 97 -5.24 -13.04 9.94
C GLU A 97 -5.85 -14.26 9.19
N GLY A 98 -5.45 -14.42 7.92
CA GLY A 98 -5.93 -15.50 7.06
C GLY A 98 -7.39 -15.36 6.58
N LYS A 99 -8.01 -14.19 6.74
CA LYS A 99 -9.38 -13.90 6.31
C LYS A 99 -9.40 -12.78 5.29
N LEU A 100 -10.35 -12.86 4.36
CA LEU A 100 -10.70 -11.75 3.48
C LEU A 100 -11.50 -10.73 4.29
N VAL A 101 -10.94 -9.53 4.51
CA VAL A 101 -11.57 -8.49 5.33
C VAL A 101 -12.19 -7.37 4.51
N SER A 102 -11.72 -7.17 3.28
CA SER A 102 -12.32 -6.23 2.34
C SER A 102 -11.98 -6.61 0.90
N GLU A 103 -12.87 -6.32 -0.05
CA GLU A 103 -12.62 -6.48 -1.47
C GLU A 103 -13.36 -5.44 -2.29
N GLY A 104 -12.79 -5.04 -3.42
CA GLY A 104 -13.44 -4.08 -4.31
C GLY A 104 -12.47 -3.33 -5.22
N VAL A 105 -12.99 -2.33 -5.91
CA VAL A 105 -12.18 -1.38 -6.66
C VAL A 105 -11.51 -0.42 -5.67
N PRO A 106 -10.19 -0.13 -5.79
CA PRO A 106 -9.48 0.71 -4.83
C PRO A 106 -10.19 2.03 -4.53
N ARG A 107 -10.61 2.74 -5.58
CA ARG A 107 -11.31 4.01 -5.48
C ARG A 107 -12.63 3.91 -4.70
N ASP A 108 -13.38 2.84 -4.90
CA ASP A 108 -14.64 2.63 -4.19
C ASP A 108 -14.39 2.30 -2.72
N LEU A 109 -13.38 1.48 -2.43
CA LEU A 109 -12.98 1.18 -1.06
C LEU A 109 -12.59 2.43 -0.28
N MET A 110 -11.82 3.34 -0.89
CA MET A 110 -11.45 4.63 -0.27
C MET A 110 -12.66 5.54 -0.07
N ARG A 111 -13.59 5.60 -1.03
CA ARG A 111 -14.80 6.43 -0.92
C ARG A 111 -15.78 5.90 0.14
N ASP A 112 -15.93 4.59 0.20
CA ASP A 112 -16.98 3.93 0.98
C ASP A 112 -16.50 3.49 2.38
N ILE A 113 -15.28 3.84 2.76
CA ILE A 113 -14.74 3.58 4.11
C ILE A 113 -15.72 4.07 5.19
N ALA A 114 -15.99 3.23 6.18
CA ALA A 114 -16.89 3.53 7.29
C ALA A 114 -16.24 4.41 8.37
N ALA A 115 -15.40 5.37 7.97
CA ALA A 115 -14.69 6.28 8.88
C ALA A 115 -14.59 7.68 8.30
N ALA A 116 -14.53 8.69 9.17
CA ALA A 116 -14.06 10.02 8.85
C ALA A 116 -12.54 10.05 9.11
N VAL A 117 -11.76 10.56 8.14
CA VAL A 117 -10.31 10.63 8.25
C VAL A 117 -9.88 12.07 8.52
N VAL A 118 -9.10 12.25 9.58
CA VAL A 118 -8.55 13.53 9.99
C VAL A 118 -7.04 13.44 9.99
N GLU A 119 -6.40 14.25 9.14
CA GLU A 119 -4.95 14.40 9.08
C GLU A 119 -4.48 15.41 10.11
N ILE A 120 -3.41 15.08 10.82
CA ILE A 120 -2.81 15.87 11.88
C ILE A 120 -1.32 16.02 11.59
N GLU A 121 -0.88 17.26 11.50
CA GLU A 121 0.52 17.65 11.34
C GLU A 121 0.94 18.38 12.63
N ALA A 122 1.80 17.75 13.43
CA ALA A 122 2.28 18.24 14.70
C ALA A 122 3.81 18.06 14.81
N ASP A 123 4.49 19.00 15.46
CA ASP A 123 5.93 18.89 15.70
C ASP A 123 6.26 17.71 16.63
N ASP A 124 5.42 17.47 17.62
CA ASP A 124 5.51 16.29 18.50
C ASP A 124 4.36 15.31 18.20
N VAL A 125 4.64 14.36 17.32
CA VAL A 125 3.72 13.29 16.90
C VAL A 125 3.29 12.40 18.08
N ASN A 126 4.20 12.17 19.05
CA ASN A 126 3.91 11.33 20.19
C ASN A 126 2.98 12.04 21.17
N ALA A 127 3.19 13.33 21.44
CA ALA A 127 2.30 14.14 22.26
C ALA A 127 0.92 14.22 21.61
N ALA A 128 0.84 14.43 20.28
CA ALA A 128 -0.43 14.44 19.56
C ALA A 128 -1.18 13.11 19.68
N ARG A 129 -0.47 11.99 19.49
CA ARG A 129 -1.05 10.64 19.67
C ARG A 129 -1.57 10.42 21.08
N ALA A 130 -0.79 10.82 22.11
CA ALA A 130 -1.17 10.68 23.51
C ALA A 130 -2.41 11.51 23.86
N ALA A 131 -2.51 12.74 23.34
CA ALA A 131 -3.64 13.63 23.54
C ALA A 131 -4.95 13.06 22.98
N LEU A 132 -4.85 12.31 21.87
CA LEU A 132 -6.00 11.71 21.19
C LEU A 132 -6.36 10.32 21.74
N ALA A 133 -5.44 9.69 22.48
CA ALA A 133 -5.69 8.37 23.07
C ALA A 133 -6.88 8.45 24.06
N GLY A 134 -7.74 7.41 24.02
CA GLY A 134 -8.88 7.30 24.90
C GLY A 134 -10.13 8.09 24.47
N ASP A 135 -10.13 8.81 23.36
CA ASP A 135 -11.37 9.32 22.79
C ASP A 135 -12.17 8.15 22.17
N PRO A 136 -13.40 7.88 22.67
CA PRO A 136 -14.17 6.72 22.24
C PRO A 136 -14.62 6.76 20.78
N ARG A 137 -14.60 7.94 20.14
CA ARG A 137 -14.94 8.10 18.72
C ARG A 137 -13.76 7.93 17.79
N ILE A 138 -12.53 7.94 18.33
CA ILE A 138 -11.32 7.65 17.55
C ILE A 138 -11.08 6.14 17.57
N ARG A 139 -11.32 5.51 16.43
CA ARG A 139 -11.15 4.06 16.25
C ARG A 139 -9.68 3.68 16.11
N SER A 140 -8.91 4.51 15.42
CA SER A 140 -7.50 4.25 15.14
C SER A 140 -6.74 5.55 14.90
N ILE A 141 -5.43 5.51 15.20
CA ILE A 141 -4.48 6.57 14.88
C ILE A 141 -3.29 5.91 14.19
N ALA A 142 -3.15 6.14 12.91
CA ALA A 142 -2.04 5.65 12.09
C ALA A 142 -1.03 6.78 11.84
N GLN A 143 0.25 6.46 11.79
CA GLN A 143 1.27 7.40 11.35
C GLN A 143 1.62 7.13 9.90
N LEU A 144 1.44 8.14 9.05
CA LEU A 144 1.76 8.12 7.64
C LEU A 144 2.90 9.14 7.38
N GLY A 145 4.12 8.65 7.32
CA GLY A 145 5.30 9.51 7.25
C GLY A 145 5.44 10.40 8.47
N THR A 146 5.38 11.72 8.29
CA THR A 146 5.47 12.73 9.35
C THR A 146 4.12 13.15 9.93
N ARG A 147 3.02 12.61 9.43
CA ARG A 147 1.65 12.97 9.80
C ARG A 147 0.95 11.84 10.52
N LEU A 148 -0.08 12.17 11.30
CA LEU A 148 -1.01 11.20 11.84
C LEU A 148 -2.33 11.27 11.07
N HIS A 149 -2.92 10.11 10.81
CA HIS A 149 -4.32 9.98 10.42
C HIS A 149 -5.11 9.41 11.58
N ALA A 150 -6.08 10.17 12.06
CA ALA A 150 -7.06 9.70 13.02
C ALA A 150 -8.31 9.26 12.26
N LEU A 151 -8.70 8.00 12.45
CA LEU A 151 -9.92 7.44 11.90
C LEU A 151 -11.02 7.52 13.00
N LEU A 152 -12.06 8.29 12.72
CA LEU A 152 -13.21 8.48 13.61
C LEU A 152 -14.44 7.75 13.03
N ASP A 153 -15.46 7.57 13.85
CA ASP A 153 -16.75 7.12 13.35
C ASP A 153 -17.25 8.05 12.25
N ARG A 154 -17.77 7.48 11.17
CA ARG A 154 -18.18 8.22 9.96
C ARG A 154 -19.23 9.32 10.26
N ASP A 155 -20.06 9.07 11.25
CA ASP A 155 -21.13 9.97 11.71
C ASP A 155 -20.66 11.00 12.76
N THR A 156 -19.36 11.11 13.02
CA THR A 156 -18.82 12.09 13.96
C THR A 156 -19.00 13.49 13.39
N PRO A 157 -19.85 14.33 14.02
CA PRO A 157 -20.00 15.71 13.59
C PRO A 157 -18.68 16.46 13.78
N ASP A 158 -18.29 17.26 12.79
CA ASP A 158 -17.05 18.05 12.81
C ASP A 158 -15.85 17.28 13.38
N ALA A 159 -15.51 16.16 12.73
CA ALA A 159 -14.42 15.30 13.17
C ALA A 159 -13.09 16.07 13.34
N ALA A 160 -12.79 17.01 12.43
CA ALA A 160 -11.58 17.82 12.52
C ALA A 160 -11.62 18.82 13.69
N GLY A 161 -12.76 19.46 13.95
CA GLY A 161 -12.95 20.34 15.11
C GLY A 161 -12.77 19.59 16.42
N ARG A 162 -13.35 18.39 16.53
CA ARG A 162 -13.17 17.52 17.70
C ARG A 162 -11.72 17.16 17.98
N VAL A 163 -11.00 16.76 16.95
CA VAL A 163 -9.55 16.43 17.04
C VAL A 163 -8.76 17.68 17.46
N ARG A 164 -9.05 18.83 16.87
CA ARG A 164 -8.40 20.11 17.21
C ARG A 164 -8.64 20.47 18.67
N GLU A 165 -9.87 20.44 19.15
CA GLU A 165 -10.23 20.75 20.55
C GLU A 165 -9.45 19.85 21.54
N ARG A 166 -9.31 18.57 21.23
CA ARG A 166 -8.53 17.64 22.07
C ARG A 166 -7.05 18.00 22.12
N LEU A 167 -6.45 18.34 20.97
CA LEU A 167 -5.05 18.75 20.89
C LEU A 167 -4.80 20.07 21.60
N ASP A 168 -5.69 21.07 21.39
CA ASP A 168 -5.61 22.38 22.05
C ASP A 168 -5.73 22.23 23.57
N SER A 169 -6.66 21.40 24.04
CA SER A 169 -6.84 21.12 25.48
C SER A 169 -5.64 20.44 26.12
N ALA A 170 -4.87 19.69 25.33
CA ALA A 170 -3.62 19.06 25.76
C ALA A 170 -2.38 19.97 25.58
N GLY A 171 -2.56 21.18 25.03
CA GLY A 171 -1.47 22.09 24.74
C GLY A 171 -0.55 21.62 23.62
N VAL A 172 -1.05 20.83 22.68
CA VAL A 172 -0.29 20.30 21.55
C VAL A 172 -0.60 21.08 20.29
N PRO A 173 0.31 21.98 19.82
CA PRO A 173 0.11 22.72 18.58
C PRO A 173 0.09 21.76 17.38
N ALA A 174 -0.96 21.83 16.57
CA ALA A 174 -1.06 21.00 15.39
C ALA A 174 -1.95 21.64 14.32
N ARG A 175 -1.65 21.34 13.06
CA ARG A 175 -2.54 21.59 11.95
C ARG A 175 -3.45 20.38 11.76
N VAL A 176 -4.76 20.63 11.73
CA VAL A 176 -5.77 19.57 11.67
C VAL A 176 -6.71 19.83 10.50
N GLN A 177 -6.92 18.82 9.65
CA GLN A 177 -7.82 18.92 8.51
C GLN A 177 -8.51 17.58 8.21
N SER A 178 -9.74 17.62 7.72
CA SER A 178 -10.40 16.45 7.14
C SER A 178 -9.82 16.20 5.75
N VAL A 179 -9.51 14.94 5.47
CA VAL A 179 -8.93 14.52 4.17
C VAL A 179 -9.72 13.33 3.60
N PRO A 180 -9.71 13.14 2.28
CA PRO A 180 -10.15 11.88 1.69
C PRO A 180 -9.32 10.72 2.24
N ALA A 181 -9.97 9.57 2.40
CA ALA A 181 -9.26 8.37 2.84
C ALA A 181 -8.26 7.89 1.78
N SER A 182 -7.11 7.42 2.24
CA SER A 182 -6.13 6.68 1.45
C SER A 182 -6.38 5.17 1.52
N LEU A 183 -5.66 4.39 0.73
CA LEU A 183 -5.76 2.94 0.82
C LEU A 183 -5.16 2.39 2.12
N GLU A 184 -4.16 3.08 2.69
CA GLU A 184 -3.65 2.79 4.03
C GLU A 184 -4.75 2.93 5.09
N ASP A 185 -5.59 3.97 4.99
CA ASP A 185 -6.71 4.16 5.92
C ASP A 185 -7.74 3.03 5.78
N VAL A 186 -8.02 2.59 4.55
CA VAL A 186 -8.88 1.42 4.29
C VAL A 186 -8.29 0.17 4.92
N PHE A 187 -6.99 -0.07 4.76
CA PHE A 187 -6.31 -1.21 5.36
C PHE A 187 -6.42 -1.18 6.88
N VAL A 188 -6.09 -0.04 7.51
CA VAL A 188 -6.18 0.16 8.96
C VAL A 188 -7.61 -0.06 9.46
N ALA A 189 -8.61 0.50 8.78
CA ALA A 189 -10.01 0.35 9.16
C ALA A 189 -10.49 -1.11 9.03
N SER A 190 -10.06 -1.81 7.97
CA SER A 190 -10.48 -3.19 7.68
C SER A 190 -9.82 -4.22 8.58
N THR A 191 -8.57 -3.98 9.00
CA THR A 191 -7.80 -4.94 9.81
C THR A 191 -8.02 -4.76 11.31
N GLY A 192 -8.72 -3.70 11.72
CA GLY A 192 -9.00 -3.43 13.13
C GLY A 192 -7.73 -3.18 13.97
N PHE A 193 -6.67 -2.66 13.35
CA PHE A 193 -5.43 -2.33 14.04
C PHE A 193 -5.69 -1.29 15.13
N ARG A 194 -6.14 -1.75 16.30
CA ARG A 194 -5.97 -1.01 17.54
C ARG A 194 -4.47 -1.03 17.83
N HIS A 195 -3.78 0.07 17.64
CA HIS A 195 -2.46 0.21 18.24
C HIS A 195 -2.65 0.14 19.75
N GLY A 196 -2.39 -1.03 20.31
CA GLY A 196 -2.13 -1.16 21.74
C GLY A 196 -0.98 -0.24 22.13
N PRO A 197 -0.81 0.08 23.44
CA PRO A 197 0.26 0.94 23.90
C PRO A 197 1.60 0.43 23.35
N ALA A 198 2.44 1.35 22.88
CA ALA A 198 3.78 1.04 22.41
C ALA A 198 4.49 0.16 23.46
N LEU A 199 4.99 -1.00 23.03
CA LEU A 199 5.84 -1.84 23.88
C LEU A 199 7.02 -0.97 24.37
N PRO A 200 7.34 -1.00 25.68
CA PRO A 200 8.49 -0.27 26.19
C PRO A 200 9.76 -0.74 25.48
N PRO A 201 10.72 0.17 25.20
CA PRO A 201 11.98 -0.21 24.60
C PRO A 201 12.80 -1.03 25.58
N GLY A 202 13.01 -2.30 25.29
CA GLY A 202 13.94 -3.16 25.99
C GLY A 202 13.32 -4.43 26.55
N GLU A 203 13.33 -5.47 25.71
CA GLU A 203 13.69 -6.85 26.12
C GLU A 203 13.87 -7.63 24.81
N ARG A 204 15.16 -7.79 24.45
CA ARG A 204 15.60 -8.83 23.51
C ARG A 204 16.30 -9.93 24.31
#